data_6949adf5d76b74ed4c986c34d0649aa2
#
_entry.id   6949adf5d76b74ed4c986c34d0649aa2
#
_cell.length_a   1.000
_cell.length_b   1.000
_cell.length_c   1.000
_cell.angle_alpha   90.00
_cell.angle_beta   90.00
_cell.angle_gamma   90.00
#
_symmetry.space_group_name_H-M   'P 1'
#
loop_
_entity.id
_entity.type
_entity.pdbx_description
1 polymer ?
#
loop_
_entity_poly.entity_id
_entity_poly.type
_entity_poly.pdbx_seq_one_letter_code
_entity_poly.pdbx_strand_id
1 'polypeptide(L)'
;MFDFWYNKMTKNSPCEFNLGMSDTDSFLFEVTKPKIFWKSVSPYMDFSNYPKNHPKFDDSKKAALGFFKDELCGEKKCTEFIGLRPKCYALNLIDKKSKEESEKRICKGLGRSAIKNRLRFSQYKNCLENEIIQRHEFASIRSKKHAIKTILQKKKALSFFDSKRWLFDCGIHSVPYGSKVITENFNVCSICK
;
A
#
# COMPACT_ATOMS: atom_id res chain seq x y z
N MET A 1 10.01 7.09 -10.16
CA MET A 1 8.79 7.37 -9.41
C MET A 1 8.17 8.69 -9.83
N PHE A 2 8.73 9.86 -9.51
CA PHE A 2 8.14 11.16 -9.84
C PHE A 2 7.89 11.39 -11.33
N ASP A 3 8.84 11.08 -12.20
CA ASP A 3 8.64 11.20 -13.65
C ASP A 3 7.47 10.34 -14.14
N PHE A 4 7.40 9.09 -13.68
CA PHE A 4 6.28 8.20 -14.03
C PHE A 4 4.95 8.77 -13.54
N TRP A 5 4.88 9.19 -12.28
CA TRP A 5 3.65 9.73 -11.71
C TRP A 5 3.21 11.02 -12.41
N TYR A 6 4.06 12.06 -12.39
CA TYR A 6 3.67 13.39 -12.86
C TYR A 6 3.64 13.51 -14.38
N ASN A 7 4.60 12.91 -15.10
CA ASN A 7 4.71 13.13 -16.55
C ASN A 7 4.02 12.03 -17.37
N LYS A 8 3.97 10.78 -16.87
CA LYS A 8 3.37 9.68 -17.66
C LYS A 8 1.93 9.41 -17.23
N MET A 9 1.66 9.42 -15.91
CA MET A 9 0.33 9.11 -15.39
C MET A 9 -0.58 10.35 -15.39
N THR A 10 -0.23 11.40 -14.65
CA THR A 10 -1.15 12.52 -14.45
C THR A 10 -1.34 13.40 -15.68
N LYS A 11 -0.28 13.66 -16.47
CA LYS A 11 -0.40 14.51 -17.66
C LYS A 11 -0.93 13.79 -18.89
N ASN A 12 -0.60 12.51 -19.06
CA ASN A 12 -0.82 11.80 -20.32
C ASN A 12 -1.74 10.58 -20.19
N SER A 13 -2.37 10.36 -19.03
CA SER A 13 -3.26 9.23 -18.88
C SER A 13 -4.59 9.48 -19.61
N PRO A 14 -4.98 8.57 -20.48
CA PRO A 14 -6.27 8.65 -21.18
C PRO A 14 -7.45 8.14 -20.31
N CYS A 15 -7.20 7.81 -19.05
CA CYS A 15 -8.23 7.30 -18.13
C CYS A 15 -8.07 7.91 -16.73
N GLU A 16 -9.17 7.98 -16.02
CA GLU A 16 -9.21 8.36 -14.61
C GLU A 16 -8.65 7.24 -13.73
N PHE A 17 -7.91 7.62 -12.70
CA PHE A 17 -7.38 6.72 -11.70
C PHE A 17 -7.25 7.43 -10.35
N ASN A 18 -7.42 6.68 -9.27
CA ASN A 18 -7.27 7.16 -7.90
C ASN A 18 -6.04 6.53 -7.26
N LEU A 19 -5.18 7.35 -6.67
CA LEU A 19 -4.02 6.85 -5.93
C LEU A 19 -4.46 6.37 -4.55
N GLY A 20 -4.39 5.07 -4.31
CA GLY A 20 -4.65 4.47 -3.00
C GLY A 20 -3.46 4.62 -2.05
N MET A 21 -2.26 4.34 -2.54
CA MET A 21 -1.01 4.54 -1.78
C MET A 21 0.22 4.59 -2.68
N SER A 22 1.29 5.16 -2.13
CA SER A 22 2.66 4.99 -2.64
C SER A 22 3.58 4.54 -1.50
N ASP A 23 4.52 3.64 -1.77
CA ASP A 23 5.53 3.22 -0.80
C ASP A 23 6.87 3.07 -1.48
N THR A 24 7.76 4.03 -1.26
CA THR A 24 9.14 4.11 -1.76
C THR A 24 9.22 4.03 -3.28
N ASP A 25 9.04 2.87 -3.87
CA ASP A 25 9.19 2.53 -5.29
C ASP A 25 7.95 1.84 -5.89
N SER A 26 6.84 1.83 -5.16
CA SER A 26 5.59 1.20 -5.59
C SER A 26 4.41 2.14 -5.51
N PHE A 27 3.41 1.87 -6.35
CA PHE A 27 2.11 2.52 -6.37
C PHE A 27 0.99 1.49 -6.28
N LEU A 28 -0.07 1.84 -5.58
CA LEU A 28 -1.37 1.18 -5.69
C LEU A 28 -2.39 2.22 -6.13
N PHE A 29 -3.08 1.95 -7.22
CA PHE A 29 -4.15 2.81 -7.70
C PHE A 29 -5.32 2.01 -8.24
N GLU A 30 -6.50 2.60 -8.12
CA GLU A 30 -7.72 2.15 -8.74
C GLU A 30 -7.81 2.72 -10.15
N VAL A 31 -8.28 1.94 -11.10
CA VAL A 31 -8.37 2.31 -12.52
C VAL A 31 -9.76 2.04 -13.05
N THR A 32 -10.41 3.07 -13.59
CA THR A 32 -11.79 2.95 -14.13
C THR A 32 -11.83 2.21 -15.48
N LYS A 33 -10.81 2.39 -16.34
CA LYS A 33 -10.72 1.79 -17.67
C LYS A 33 -9.45 0.96 -17.85
N PRO A 34 -9.38 -0.26 -17.28
CA PRO A 34 -8.13 -1.02 -17.22
C PRO A 34 -7.52 -1.36 -18.59
N LYS A 35 -8.32 -1.59 -19.63
CA LYS A 35 -7.78 -1.87 -20.99
C LYS A 35 -7.00 -0.68 -21.55
N ILE A 36 -7.55 0.53 -21.42
CA ILE A 36 -6.93 1.76 -21.89
C ILE A 36 -5.68 2.06 -21.05
N PHE A 37 -5.80 1.92 -19.74
CA PHE A 37 -4.68 2.08 -18.81
C PHE A 37 -3.50 1.18 -19.16
N TRP A 38 -3.71 -0.12 -19.29
CA TRP A 38 -2.66 -1.06 -19.64
C TRP A 38 -1.99 -0.75 -20.99
N LYS A 39 -2.74 -0.25 -21.97
CA LYS A 39 -2.17 0.20 -23.25
C LYS A 39 -1.23 1.40 -23.05
N SER A 40 -1.60 2.36 -22.22
CA SER A 40 -0.80 3.58 -21.99
C SER A 40 0.47 3.32 -21.17
N VAL A 41 0.42 2.43 -20.18
CA VAL A 41 1.57 2.16 -19.27
C VAL A 41 2.49 1.05 -19.75
N SER A 42 2.05 0.18 -20.66
CA SER A 42 2.85 -0.95 -21.17
C SER A 42 4.28 -0.59 -21.62
N PRO A 43 4.55 0.56 -22.26
CA PRO A 43 5.91 0.94 -22.63
C PRO A 43 6.87 1.09 -21.43
N TYR A 44 6.33 1.35 -20.23
CA TYR A 44 7.08 1.58 -19.00
C TYR A 44 7.09 0.36 -18.05
N MET A 45 6.57 -0.77 -18.52
CA MET A 45 6.44 -1.98 -17.70
C MET A 45 7.45 -3.06 -18.12
N ASP A 46 7.92 -3.80 -17.11
CA ASP A 46 8.64 -5.05 -17.25
C ASP A 46 7.67 -6.20 -16.95
N PHE A 47 7.33 -6.99 -17.95
CA PHE A 47 6.40 -8.11 -17.86
C PHE A 47 7.10 -9.48 -17.65
N SER A 48 8.38 -9.49 -17.32
CA SER A 48 9.15 -10.72 -17.14
C SER A 48 8.71 -11.59 -15.95
N ASN A 49 7.90 -11.03 -15.04
CA ASN A 49 7.31 -11.73 -13.90
C ASN A 49 5.96 -12.39 -14.22
N TYR A 50 5.42 -12.17 -15.43
CA TYR A 50 4.19 -12.83 -15.87
C TYR A 50 4.46 -14.32 -16.17
N PRO A 51 3.46 -15.20 -16.03
CA PRO A 51 3.58 -16.58 -16.48
C PRO A 51 3.96 -16.66 -17.96
N LYS A 52 4.82 -17.58 -18.33
CA LYS A 52 5.30 -17.75 -19.74
C LYS A 52 4.17 -17.94 -20.77
N ASN A 53 3.05 -18.51 -20.33
CA ASN A 53 1.85 -18.70 -21.17
C ASN A 53 0.91 -17.48 -21.17
N HIS A 54 1.24 -16.40 -20.48
CA HIS A 54 0.41 -15.20 -20.44
C HIS A 54 0.65 -14.36 -21.71
N PRO A 55 -0.42 -13.80 -22.37
CA PRO A 55 -0.30 -13.03 -23.61
C PRO A 55 0.60 -11.79 -23.54
N LYS A 56 0.84 -11.29 -22.32
CA LYS A 56 1.71 -10.11 -22.09
C LYS A 56 3.10 -10.49 -21.57
N PHE A 57 3.45 -11.77 -21.52
CA PHE A 57 4.78 -12.16 -21.10
C PHE A 57 5.83 -11.59 -22.08
N ASP A 58 6.81 -10.87 -21.51
CA ASP A 58 7.93 -10.30 -22.26
C ASP A 58 9.12 -10.19 -21.32
N ASP A 59 10.21 -10.84 -21.63
CA ASP A 59 11.45 -10.83 -20.85
C ASP A 59 12.52 -9.88 -21.40
N SER A 60 12.23 -9.15 -22.48
CA SER A 60 13.15 -8.20 -23.10
C SER A 60 13.63 -7.09 -22.15
N LYS A 61 12.80 -6.72 -21.18
CA LYS A 61 13.08 -5.69 -20.18
C LYS A 61 13.43 -6.24 -18.80
N LYS A 62 13.72 -7.55 -18.72
CA LYS A 62 14.04 -8.22 -17.46
C LYS A 62 15.22 -7.56 -16.75
N ALA A 63 15.01 -7.13 -15.51
CA ALA A 63 15.99 -6.45 -14.66
C ALA A 63 16.53 -5.12 -15.21
N ALA A 64 15.91 -4.56 -16.23
CA ALA A 64 16.26 -3.23 -16.73
C ALA A 64 15.80 -2.15 -15.73
N LEU A 65 16.66 -1.15 -15.49
CA LEU A 65 16.34 -0.06 -14.57
C LEU A 65 15.30 0.89 -15.17
N GLY A 66 14.43 1.44 -14.31
CA GLY A 66 13.44 2.44 -14.71
C GLY A 66 12.12 1.86 -15.20
N PHE A 67 11.94 0.55 -15.19
CA PHE A 67 10.68 -0.11 -15.51
C PHE A 67 9.95 -0.58 -14.26
N PHE A 68 8.62 -0.52 -14.32
CA PHE A 68 7.74 -1.01 -13.24
C PHE A 68 7.29 -2.45 -13.50
N LYS A 69 7.01 -3.19 -12.44
CA LYS A 69 6.41 -4.53 -12.52
C LYS A 69 5.01 -4.52 -11.95
N ASP A 70 4.11 -5.28 -12.57
CA ASP A 70 2.82 -5.60 -11.97
C ASP A 70 3.02 -6.71 -10.93
N GLU A 71 2.89 -6.38 -9.65
CA GLU A 71 3.02 -7.35 -8.55
C GLU A 71 1.93 -8.44 -8.55
N LEU A 72 0.82 -8.20 -9.26
CA LEU A 72 -0.27 -9.16 -9.41
C LEU A 72 -0.08 -10.10 -10.62
N CYS A 73 0.99 -9.89 -11.40
CA CYS A 73 1.42 -10.72 -12.53
C CYS A 73 0.31 -10.99 -13.57
N GLY A 74 -0.67 -10.11 -13.68
CA GLY A 74 -1.83 -10.28 -14.54
C GLY A 74 -2.81 -11.39 -14.12
N GLU A 75 -2.48 -12.22 -13.13
CA GLU A 75 -3.30 -13.34 -12.68
C GLU A 75 -4.31 -12.97 -11.60
N LYS A 76 -3.97 -12.02 -10.74
CA LYS A 76 -4.83 -11.58 -9.63
C LYS A 76 -5.44 -10.22 -9.89
N LYS A 77 -6.52 -9.94 -9.17
CA LYS A 77 -7.17 -8.63 -9.10
C LYS A 77 -7.30 -8.23 -7.64
N CYS A 78 -6.96 -6.99 -7.31
CA CYS A 78 -7.30 -6.40 -6.02
C CYS A 78 -8.77 -5.98 -6.04
N THR A 79 -9.55 -6.47 -5.09
CA THR A 79 -10.98 -6.16 -4.94
C THR A 79 -11.22 -5.12 -3.87
N GLU A 80 -10.43 -5.13 -2.80
CA GLU A 80 -10.53 -4.18 -1.71
C GLU A 80 -9.14 -3.80 -1.21
N PHE A 81 -8.99 -2.55 -0.80
CA PHE A 81 -7.78 -2.01 -0.19
C PHE A 81 -8.13 -1.21 1.06
N ILE A 82 -7.36 -1.39 2.12
CA ILE A 82 -7.42 -0.59 3.34
C ILE A 82 -6.02 -0.16 3.72
N GLY A 83 -5.77 1.14 3.75
CA GLY A 83 -4.53 1.75 4.21
C GLY A 83 -4.77 2.52 5.51
N LEU A 84 -4.16 2.08 6.61
CA LEU A 84 -4.27 2.76 7.90
C LEU A 84 -3.16 3.83 8.06
N ARG A 85 -1.97 3.51 7.58
CA ARG A 85 -0.79 4.38 7.62
C ARG A 85 0.32 3.82 6.73
N PRO A 86 1.40 4.56 6.45
CA PRO A 86 2.53 4.04 5.68
C PRO A 86 3.03 2.70 6.21
N LYS A 87 3.16 1.72 5.32
CA LYS A 87 3.56 0.32 5.62
C LYS A 87 2.63 -0.40 6.63
N CYS A 88 1.35 0.00 6.68
CA CYS A 88 0.31 -0.68 7.45
C CYS A 88 -0.99 -0.68 6.64
N TYR A 89 -1.18 -1.72 5.83
CA TYR A 89 -2.29 -1.84 4.90
C TYR A 89 -2.65 -3.31 4.63
N ALA A 90 -3.81 -3.53 4.08
CA ALA A 90 -4.28 -4.84 3.65
C ALA A 90 -4.97 -4.77 2.29
N LEU A 91 -4.83 -5.84 1.51
CA LEU A 91 -5.45 -6.04 0.21
C LEU A 91 -6.22 -7.36 0.23
N ASN A 92 -7.44 -7.34 -0.28
CA ASN A 92 -8.13 -8.54 -0.73
C ASN A 92 -7.86 -8.75 -2.22
N LEU A 93 -7.41 -9.94 -2.55
CA LEU A 93 -7.02 -10.33 -3.89
C LEU A 93 -7.85 -11.53 -4.32
N ILE A 94 -8.31 -11.50 -5.57
CA ILE A 94 -9.00 -12.63 -6.21
C ILE A 94 -8.16 -13.12 -7.39
N ASP A 95 -7.94 -14.42 -7.46
CA ASP A 95 -7.37 -15.05 -8.65
C ASP A 95 -8.40 -15.03 -9.79
N LYS A 96 -7.98 -14.62 -10.98
CA LYS A 96 -8.88 -14.46 -12.13
C LYS A 96 -9.35 -15.79 -12.69
N LYS A 97 -8.55 -16.87 -12.55
CA LYS A 97 -8.84 -18.22 -13.06
C LYS A 97 -9.56 -19.06 -12.02
N SER A 98 -8.92 -19.30 -10.87
CA SER A 98 -9.46 -20.17 -9.83
C SER A 98 -10.58 -19.53 -9.01
N LYS A 99 -10.71 -18.19 -9.04
CA LYS A 99 -11.62 -17.40 -8.18
C LYS A 99 -11.30 -17.52 -6.69
N GLU A 100 -10.16 -18.06 -6.34
CA GLU A 100 -9.72 -18.13 -4.95
C GLU A 100 -9.39 -16.76 -4.40
N GLU A 101 -9.84 -16.52 -3.18
CA GLU A 101 -9.54 -15.29 -2.45
C GLU A 101 -8.26 -15.44 -1.62
N SER A 102 -7.49 -14.39 -1.58
CA SER A 102 -6.28 -14.32 -0.76
C SER A 102 -6.08 -12.91 -0.22
N GLU A 103 -5.40 -12.81 0.93
CA GLU A 103 -5.12 -11.52 1.56
C GLU A 103 -3.62 -11.22 1.56
N LYS A 104 -3.24 -10.02 1.14
CA LYS A 104 -1.90 -9.46 1.39
C LYS A 104 -2.00 -8.48 2.54
N ARG A 105 -1.22 -8.69 3.61
CA ARG A 105 -1.27 -7.89 4.84
C ARG A 105 0.11 -7.41 5.21
N ILE A 106 0.24 -6.13 5.42
CA ILE A 106 1.49 -5.47 5.82
C ILE A 106 1.23 -4.68 7.10
N CYS A 107 2.07 -4.89 8.10
CA CYS A 107 2.03 -4.13 9.34
C CYS A 107 3.45 -3.95 9.86
N LYS A 108 4.10 -2.84 9.51
CA LYS A 108 5.45 -2.52 9.98
C LYS A 108 5.47 -2.43 11.51
N GLY A 109 6.42 -3.13 12.12
CA GLY A 109 6.59 -3.18 13.56
C GLY A 109 6.16 -4.49 14.22
N LEU A 110 5.42 -5.34 13.47
CA LEU A 110 5.12 -6.72 13.88
C LEU A 110 6.00 -7.73 13.15
N GLY A 111 6.26 -8.86 13.79
CA GLY A 111 6.92 -9.98 13.15
C GLY A 111 6.03 -10.64 12.08
N ARG A 112 6.65 -11.20 11.02
CA ARG A 112 5.92 -11.83 9.90
C ARG A 112 4.97 -12.94 10.35
N SER A 113 5.36 -13.75 11.33
CA SER A 113 4.51 -14.82 11.89
C SER A 113 3.27 -14.26 12.59
N ALA A 114 3.41 -13.17 13.33
CA ALA A 114 2.27 -12.51 13.99
C ALA A 114 1.29 -11.94 12.95
N ILE A 115 1.79 -11.32 11.89
CA ILE A 115 0.95 -10.82 10.78
C ILE A 115 0.21 -11.99 10.13
N LYS A 116 0.92 -13.08 9.77
CA LYS A 116 0.32 -14.23 9.09
C LYS A 116 -0.77 -14.92 9.94
N ASN A 117 -0.50 -15.10 11.22
CA ASN A 117 -1.34 -15.95 12.08
C ASN A 117 -2.45 -15.16 12.82
N ARG A 118 -2.25 -13.86 13.06
CA ARG A 118 -3.13 -13.09 13.95
C ARG A 118 -3.85 -11.93 13.29
N LEU A 119 -3.39 -11.45 12.11
CA LEU A 119 -4.08 -10.38 11.40
C LEU A 119 -4.90 -10.93 10.24
N ARG A 120 -6.06 -10.32 10.00
CA ARG A 120 -6.95 -10.58 8.87
C ARG A 120 -7.39 -9.25 8.27
N PHE A 121 -7.79 -9.23 7.02
CA PHE A 121 -8.30 -8.03 6.35
C PHE A 121 -9.43 -7.36 7.14
N SER A 122 -10.34 -8.16 7.67
CA SER A 122 -11.46 -7.69 8.50
C SER A 122 -11.04 -6.88 9.73
N GLN A 123 -9.86 -7.18 10.30
CA GLN A 123 -9.35 -6.42 11.44
C GLN A 123 -8.84 -5.03 11.03
N TYR A 124 -8.25 -4.88 9.83
CA TYR A 124 -7.91 -3.56 9.29
C TYR A 124 -9.17 -2.75 9.02
N LYS A 125 -10.20 -3.38 8.44
CA LYS A 125 -11.49 -2.76 8.20
C LYS A 125 -12.15 -2.28 9.50
N ASN A 126 -12.26 -3.17 10.47
CA ASN A 126 -12.81 -2.84 11.78
C ASN A 126 -12.00 -1.75 12.52
N CYS A 127 -10.67 -1.75 12.36
CA CYS A 127 -9.81 -0.72 12.96
C CYS A 127 -10.10 0.67 12.38
N LEU A 128 -10.35 0.76 11.06
CA LEU A 128 -10.66 2.01 10.38
C LEU A 128 -12.09 2.49 10.70
N GLU A 129 -13.09 1.61 10.53
CA GLU A 129 -14.50 1.97 10.65
C GLU A 129 -14.93 2.29 12.07
N ASN A 130 -14.35 1.62 13.07
CA ASN A 130 -14.68 1.80 14.47
C ASN A 130 -13.62 2.59 15.27
N GLU A 131 -12.64 3.19 14.58
CA GLU A 131 -11.61 4.05 15.18
C GLU A 131 -10.85 3.40 16.36
N ILE A 132 -10.58 2.10 16.28
CA ILE A 132 -9.96 1.36 17.37
C ILE A 132 -8.44 1.20 17.17
N ILE A 133 -7.74 1.02 18.30
CA ILE A 133 -6.31 0.68 18.33
C ILE A 133 -6.16 -0.75 18.82
N GLN A 134 -5.60 -1.62 17.98
CA GLN A 134 -5.31 -3.00 18.34
C GLN A 134 -3.85 -3.17 18.73
N ARG A 135 -3.60 -3.93 19.81
CA ARG A 135 -2.27 -4.29 20.29
C ARG A 135 -2.09 -5.80 20.23
N HIS A 136 -0.90 -6.25 19.82
CA HIS A 136 -0.56 -7.67 19.79
C HIS A 136 0.74 -7.93 20.55
N GLU A 137 0.76 -9.09 21.22
CA GLU A 137 1.95 -9.62 21.88
C GLU A 137 2.66 -10.58 20.94
N PHE A 138 3.98 -10.51 20.92
CA PHE A 138 4.82 -11.43 20.19
C PHE A 138 6.20 -11.56 20.83
N ALA A 139 6.79 -12.73 20.70
CA ALA A 139 8.15 -12.98 21.11
C ALA A 139 9.13 -12.43 20.08
N SER A 140 10.19 -11.80 20.55
CA SER A 140 11.31 -11.37 19.72
C SER A 140 12.65 -11.69 20.41
N ILE A 141 13.66 -12.00 19.59
CA ILE A 141 15.03 -12.21 20.07
C ILE A 141 15.72 -10.87 20.10
N ARG A 142 16.35 -10.56 21.24
CA ARG A 142 17.18 -9.35 21.41
C ARG A 142 18.48 -9.67 22.09
N SER A 143 19.53 -8.94 21.70
CA SER A 143 20.79 -8.91 22.43
C SER A 143 20.83 -7.70 23.35
N LYS A 144 21.21 -7.92 24.62
CA LYS A 144 21.51 -6.86 25.59
C LYS A 144 22.77 -7.26 26.37
N LYS A 145 23.80 -6.43 26.36
CA LYS A 145 25.11 -6.70 26.98
C LYS A 145 25.65 -8.08 26.58
N HIS A 146 25.68 -8.35 25.27
CA HIS A 146 26.13 -9.62 24.66
C HIS A 146 25.33 -10.89 25.03
N ALA A 147 24.29 -10.78 25.85
CA ALA A 147 23.40 -11.90 26.14
C ALA A 147 22.19 -11.87 25.22
N ILE A 148 21.94 -12.98 24.52
CA ILE A 148 20.78 -13.17 23.66
C ILE A 148 19.60 -13.63 24.52
N LYS A 149 18.49 -12.93 24.40
CA LYS A 149 17.26 -13.21 25.19
C LYS A 149 16.04 -13.17 24.31
N THR A 150 15.11 -14.08 24.54
CA THR A 150 13.73 -13.98 24.02
C THR A 150 12.92 -13.09 24.95
N ILE A 151 12.33 -12.05 24.43
CA ILE A 151 11.45 -11.15 25.17
C ILE A 151 10.06 -11.12 24.59
N LEU A 152 9.05 -11.16 25.43
CA LEU A 152 7.66 -10.93 25.06
C LEU A 152 7.41 -9.42 24.98
N GLN A 153 6.86 -8.96 23.86
CA GLN A 153 6.57 -7.55 23.64
C GLN A 153 5.11 -7.35 23.24
N LYS A 154 4.44 -6.41 23.87
CA LYS A 154 3.14 -5.92 23.45
C LYS A 154 3.29 -4.63 22.68
N LYS A 155 2.97 -4.65 21.37
CA LYS A 155 3.07 -3.47 20.50
C LYS A 155 1.73 -3.08 19.88
N LYS A 156 1.59 -1.79 19.58
CA LYS A 156 0.53 -1.28 18.72
C LYS A 156 0.68 -1.94 17.36
N ALA A 157 -0.32 -2.70 16.95
CA ALA A 157 -0.39 -3.35 15.64
C ALA A 157 -1.13 -2.45 14.66
N LEU A 158 -2.43 -2.37 14.81
CA LEU A 158 -3.30 -1.56 13.97
C LEU A 158 -3.71 -0.28 14.71
N SER A 159 -3.81 0.80 13.98
CA SER A 159 -4.29 2.09 14.49
C SER A 159 -4.91 2.85 13.34
N PHE A 160 -6.13 3.30 13.51
CA PHE A 160 -6.83 4.17 12.57
C PHE A 160 -6.14 5.53 12.43
N PHE A 161 -5.40 5.96 13.45
CA PHE A 161 -4.74 7.25 13.52
C PHE A 161 -3.25 7.14 13.16
N ASP A 162 -2.80 7.97 12.23
CA ASP A 162 -1.37 8.15 11.94
C ASP A 162 -0.84 9.35 12.73
N SER A 163 -0.15 9.08 13.84
CA SER A 163 0.45 10.09 14.72
C SER A 163 1.54 10.95 14.07
N LYS A 164 1.90 10.69 12.81
CA LYS A 164 2.89 11.46 12.05
C LYS A 164 2.28 12.47 11.08
N ARG A 165 0.96 12.51 11.02
CA ARG A 165 0.23 13.40 10.14
C ARG A 165 -0.75 14.25 10.93
N TRP A 166 -0.95 15.44 10.43
CA TRP A 166 -1.96 16.35 10.94
C TRP A 166 -3.22 16.24 10.05
N LEU A 167 -4.36 15.90 10.64
CA LEU A 167 -5.62 15.86 9.93
C LEU A 167 -6.27 17.25 9.93
N PHE A 168 -6.83 17.64 8.80
CA PHE A 168 -7.69 18.82 8.70
C PHE A 168 -9.12 18.50 9.16
N ASP A 169 -9.90 19.54 9.43
CA ASP A 169 -11.30 19.42 9.90
C ASP A 169 -12.22 18.67 8.93
N CYS A 170 -11.85 18.61 7.64
CA CYS A 170 -12.57 17.80 6.66
C CYS A 170 -12.49 16.29 6.91
N GLY A 171 -11.60 15.83 7.81
CA GLY A 171 -11.40 14.41 8.16
C GLY A 171 -10.77 13.53 7.07
N ILE A 172 -10.56 14.09 5.88
CA ILE A 172 -10.05 13.36 4.70
C ILE A 172 -8.60 13.74 4.39
N HIS A 173 -8.32 15.04 4.33
CA HIS A 173 -6.99 15.52 3.98
C HIS A 173 -6.07 15.62 5.19
N SER A 174 -4.80 15.37 4.98
CA SER A 174 -3.79 15.44 6.02
C SER A 174 -2.45 15.91 5.47
N VAL A 175 -1.66 16.55 6.31
CA VAL A 175 -0.29 16.99 6.02
C VAL A 175 0.69 16.37 7.03
N PRO A 176 1.95 16.16 6.66
CA PRO A 176 2.95 15.67 7.61
C PRO A 176 3.25 16.74 8.67
N TYR A 177 3.64 16.32 9.87
CA TYR A 177 4.17 17.22 10.87
C TYR A 177 5.37 18.02 10.31
N GLY A 178 5.45 19.30 10.67
CA GLY A 178 6.46 20.22 10.17
C GLY A 178 6.18 20.80 8.78
N SER A 179 5.01 20.52 8.21
CA SER A 179 4.56 21.20 6.98
C SER A 179 4.36 22.70 7.24
N LYS A 180 4.88 23.56 6.35
CA LYS A 180 4.69 25.02 6.42
C LYS A 180 3.22 25.44 6.27
N VAL A 181 2.37 24.60 5.73
CA VAL A 181 0.93 24.84 5.56
C VAL A 181 0.19 24.94 6.90
N ILE A 182 0.82 24.50 7.99
CA ILE A 182 0.20 24.46 9.33
C ILE A 182 0.29 25.81 10.07
N THR A 183 1.02 26.81 9.56
CA THR A 183 1.40 27.98 10.36
C THR A 183 0.34 29.06 10.51
N GLU A 184 -0.70 29.14 9.66
CA GLU A 184 -1.60 30.32 9.67
C GLU A 184 -3.10 30.02 9.90
N ASN A 185 -3.59 28.82 9.62
CA ASN A 185 -4.97 28.40 9.92
C ASN A 185 -5.03 26.89 10.12
N PHE A 186 -4.83 26.44 11.34
CA PHE A 186 -4.60 25.06 11.73
C PHE A 186 -5.67 24.05 11.29
N ASN A 187 -6.87 24.49 10.96
CA ASN A 187 -8.01 23.59 10.80
C ASN A 187 -8.66 23.65 9.42
N VAL A 188 -8.39 24.65 8.61
CA VAL A 188 -9.10 24.81 7.34
C VAL A 188 -8.39 24.06 6.22
N CYS A 189 -9.07 23.07 5.63
CA CYS A 189 -8.58 22.33 4.47
C CYS A 189 -8.57 23.23 3.23
N SER A 190 -7.38 23.63 2.77
CA SER A 190 -7.22 24.40 1.52
C SER A 190 -7.48 23.58 0.25
N ILE A 191 -7.63 22.25 0.37
CA ILE A 191 -7.83 21.33 -0.75
C ILE A 191 -9.31 21.10 -1.04
N CYS A 192 -10.18 21.25 -0.02
CA CYS A 192 -11.62 21.09 -0.14
C CYS A 192 -12.38 22.38 -0.54
N LYS A 193 -11.66 23.49 -0.76
CA LYS A 193 -12.27 24.76 -1.17
C LYS A 193 -12.59 24.76 -2.66
#